data_6eca4259688fb1fe7b55ba4686382168
#
_entry.id   6eca4259688fb1fe7b55ba4686382168
#
_cell.length_a   1.000
_cell.length_b   1.000
_cell.length_c   1.000
_cell.angle_alpha   90.00
_cell.angle_beta   90.00
_cell.angle_gamma   90.00
#
_symmetry.space_group_name_H-M   'P 1'
#
loop_
_entity.id
_entity.type
_entity.pdbx_description
1 polymer ?
#
loop_
_entity_poly.entity_id
_entity_poly.type
_entity_poly.pdbx_seq_one_letter_code
_entity_poly.pdbx_strand_id
1 'polypeptide(L)'
;KYIEMRKILIFLGLLFVMLSNIYAQKGRQAIGFGLSYGTEIESIGLGLKYQYNITNPIRLEPSLNYFIENDNVSMLDVNMNLHYLCPVGRSVKLYPLFGFTFSNWMFDLGDGFDIDVDGDHIHIDKDDDHHNECRVGVNIGGGADFVLTNNWIMNFELRYQLVSDFDQAVFNLGFAYRF
;
A
#
# COMPACT_ATOMS: atom_id res chain seq x y z
N LYS A 1 32.79 0.58 22.96
CA LYS A 1 33.23 1.48 21.88
C LYS A 1 33.58 0.71 20.59
N TYR A 2 34.35 -0.41 20.65
CA TYR A 2 34.71 -1.23 19.48
C TYR A 2 33.51 -1.96 18.85
N ILE A 3 32.52 -2.39 19.63
CA ILE A 3 31.33 -3.11 19.14
C ILE A 3 30.43 -2.18 18.33
N GLU A 4 30.27 -0.93 18.74
CA GLU A 4 29.47 0.07 18.00
C GLU A 4 30.16 0.46 16.68
N MET A 5 31.48 0.60 16.68
CA MET A 5 32.23 0.85 15.44
C MET A 5 32.11 -0.30 14.43
N ARG A 6 32.13 -1.56 14.88
CA ARG A 6 31.90 -2.72 14.00
C ARG A 6 30.50 -2.73 13.38
N LYS A 7 29.47 -2.40 14.16
CA LYS A 7 28.10 -2.29 13.64
C LYS A 7 27.98 -1.20 12.59
N ILE A 8 28.60 -0.03 12.83
CA ILE A 8 28.61 1.09 11.89
C ILE A 8 29.38 0.71 10.61
N LEU A 9 30.54 0.04 10.72
CA LEU A 9 31.32 -0.42 9.57
C LEU A 9 30.56 -1.47 8.74
N ILE A 10 29.87 -2.40 9.39
CA ILE A 10 29.03 -3.41 8.71
C ILE A 10 27.86 -2.71 8.01
N PHE A 11 27.23 -1.75 8.67
CA PHE A 11 26.13 -0.96 8.08
C PHE A 11 26.60 -0.12 6.88
N LEU A 12 27.75 0.55 7.00
CA LEU A 12 28.37 1.29 5.89
C LEU A 12 28.79 0.38 4.73
N GLY A 13 29.33 -0.80 5.03
CA GLY A 13 29.68 -1.81 4.03
C GLY A 13 28.46 -2.36 3.29
N LEU A 14 27.38 -2.65 4.01
CA LEU A 14 26.09 -3.03 3.42
C LEU A 14 25.51 -1.89 2.55
N LEU A 15 25.58 -0.65 3.03
CA LEU A 15 25.15 0.53 2.28
C LEU A 15 25.97 0.71 0.99
N PHE A 16 27.29 0.47 1.03
CA PHE A 16 28.17 0.57 -0.14
C PHE A 16 27.94 -0.53 -1.17
N VAL A 17 27.62 -1.76 -0.73
CA VAL A 17 27.24 -2.88 -1.62
C VAL A 17 25.92 -2.60 -2.31
N MET A 18 24.99 -1.89 -1.66
CA MET A 18 23.70 -1.50 -2.26
C MET A 18 23.85 -0.44 -3.37
N LEU A 19 24.92 0.36 -3.36
CA LEU A 19 25.18 1.42 -4.36
C LEU A 19 25.83 0.92 -5.66
N SER A 20 26.33 -0.30 -5.72
CA SER A 20 27.21 -0.77 -6.80
C SER A 20 26.54 -1.50 -7.97
N ASN A 21 25.21 -1.74 -7.93
CA ASN A 21 24.51 -2.46 -9.01
C ASN A 21 23.53 -1.54 -9.78
N ILE A 22 24.07 -0.64 -10.58
CA ILE A 22 23.28 0.26 -11.43
C ILE A 22 22.97 -0.44 -12.76
N TYR A 23 21.88 -1.19 -12.81
CA TYR A 23 21.29 -1.61 -14.07
C TYR A 23 20.41 -0.48 -14.62
N ALA A 24 20.51 -0.20 -15.93
CA ALA A 24 19.73 0.84 -16.60
C ALA A 24 18.22 0.55 -16.54
N GLN A 25 17.55 1.08 -15.52
CA GLN A 25 16.10 0.93 -15.31
C GLN A 25 15.34 2.26 -15.43
N LYS A 26 16.07 3.38 -15.58
CA LYS A 26 15.49 4.70 -15.73
C LYS A 26 14.48 4.74 -16.88
N GLY A 27 13.29 5.30 -16.63
CA GLY A 27 12.23 5.44 -17.58
C GLY A 27 11.37 4.19 -17.80
N ARG A 28 11.69 3.04 -17.17
CA ARG A 28 10.83 1.85 -17.25
C ARG A 28 9.54 2.06 -16.50
N GLN A 29 8.47 1.58 -17.12
CA GLN A 29 7.11 1.68 -16.60
C GLN A 29 6.52 0.29 -16.42
N ALA A 30 5.60 0.17 -15.46
CA ALA A 30 4.80 -1.03 -15.30
C ALA A 30 3.42 -0.66 -14.75
N ILE A 31 2.44 -1.46 -15.12
CA ILE A 31 1.12 -1.45 -14.51
C ILE A 31 0.92 -2.77 -13.77
N GLY A 32 0.37 -2.70 -12.57
CA GLY A 32 0.21 -3.89 -11.74
C GLY A 32 -1.13 -3.94 -11.06
N PHE A 33 -1.48 -5.14 -10.63
CA PHE A 33 -2.64 -5.43 -9.79
C PHE A 33 -2.21 -6.39 -8.68
N GLY A 34 -3.00 -6.43 -7.61
CA GLY A 34 -2.67 -7.30 -6.49
C GLY A 34 -3.79 -7.41 -5.48
N LEU A 35 -3.55 -8.32 -4.53
CA LEU A 35 -4.37 -8.51 -3.34
C LEU A 35 -3.65 -7.87 -2.16
N SER A 36 -4.39 -7.15 -1.36
CA SER A 36 -3.93 -6.55 -0.11
C SER A 36 -4.71 -7.12 1.07
N TYR A 37 -4.10 -7.09 2.25
CA TYR A 37 -4.77 -7.35 3.52
C TYR A 37 -4.40 -6.25 4.49
N GLY A 38 -5.38 -5.56 5.05
CA GLY A 38 -5.20 -4.51 6.07
C GLY A 38 -5.54 -5.04 7.45
N THR A 39 -4.65 -4.80 8.44
CA THR A 39 -4.82 -5.36 9.78
C THR A 39 -5.84 -4.61 10.63
N GLU A 40 -6.06 -3.32 10.39
CA GLU A 40 -7.06 -2.53 11.13
C GLU A 40 -8.46 -2.76 10.57
N ILE A 41 -8.58 -2.75 9.24
CA ILE A 41 -9.86 -3.04 8.59
C ILE A 41 -10.20 -4.53 8.60
N GLU A 42 -9.23 -5.40 8.95
CA GLU A 42 -9.34 -6.86 8.96
C GLU A 42 -9.92 -7.45 7.66
N SER A 43 -9.63 -6.80 6.52
CA SER A 43 -10.24 -7.13 5.23
C SER A 43 -9.21 -7.31 4.12
N ILE A 44 -9.66 -8.05 3.09
CA ILE A 44 -8.93 -8.23 1.83
C ILE A 44 -9.31 -7.08 0.90
N GLY A 45 -8.30 -6.52 0.23
CA GLY A 45 -8.46 -5.48 -0.77
C GLY A 45 -7.95 -5.90 -2.15
N LEU A 46 -8.52 -5.29 -3.18
CA LEU A 46 -8.05 -5.34 -4.55
C LEU A 46 -7.31 -4.04 -4.86
N GLY A 47 -6.11 -4.15 -5.44
CA GLY A 47 -5.27 -3.02 -5.73
C GLY A 47 -4.85 -2.91 -7.19
N LEU A 48 -4.75 -1.67 -7.66
CA LEU A 48 -4.10 -1.29 -8.91
C LEU A 48 -2.91 -0.41 -8.59
N LYS A 49 -1.80 -0.58 -9.30
CA LYS A 49 -0.60 0.22 -9.12
C LYS A 49 0.06 0.55 -10.45
N TYR A 50 0.67 1.70 -10.50
CA TYR A 50 1.53 2.11 -11.60
C TYR A 50 2.95 2.33 -11.07
N GLN A 51 3.94 1.86 -11.78
CA GLN A 51 5.34 1.98 -11.41
C GLN A 51 6.10 2.78 -12.45
N TYR A 52 6.84 3.80 -12.01
CA TYR A 52 7.70 4.59 -12.85
C TYR A 52 9.10 4.73 -12.24
N ASN A 53 10.11 4.24 -12.93
CA ASN A 53 11.49 4.37 -12.49
C ASN A 53 12.04 5.74 -12.86
N ILE A 54 12.03 6.68 -11.89
CA ILE A 54 12.55 8.05 -12.06
C ILE A 54 14.05 7.99 -12.32
N THR A 55 14.74 7.17 -11.55
CA THR A 55 16.17 6.85 -11.72
C THR A 55 16.36 5.35 -11.67
N ASN A 56 17.60 4.88 -11.81
CA ASN A 56 17.88 3.45 -11.69
C ASN A 56 17.48 2.87 -10.32
N PRO A 57 17.82 3.51 -9.18
CA PRO A 57 17.41 2.99 -7.88
C PRO A 57 16.07 3.54 -7.38
N ILE A 58 15.53 4.63 -7.95
CA ILE A 58 14.32 5.27 -7.40
C ILE A 58 13.13 5.01 -8.31
N ARG A 59 12.10 4.40 -7.72
CA ARG A 59 10.80 4.14 -8.35
C ARG A 59 9.71 4.90 -7.61
N LEU A 60 8.84 5.57 -8.36
CA LEU A 60 7.58 6.12 -7.89
C LEU A 60 6.47 5.10 -8.15
N GLU A 61 5.62 4.87 -7.16
CA GLU A 61 4.50 3.96 -7.27
C GLU A 61 3.23 4.59 -6.69
N PRO A 62 2.41 5.26 -7.51
CA PRO A 62 1.01 5.51 -7.18
C PRO A 62 0.23 4.19 -7.17
N SER A 63 -0.66 4.03 -6.19
CA SER A 63 -1.54 2.87 -6.10
C SER A 63 -2.90 3.23 -5.52
N LEU A 64 -3.89 2.45 -5.91
CA LEU A 64 -5.26 2.52 -5.44
C LEU A 64 -5.64 1.14 -4.94
N ASN A 65 -6.13 1.03 -3.69
CA ASN A 65 -6.63 -0.21 -3.13
C ASN A 65 -8.04 0.01 -2.62
N TYR A 66 -8.91 -0.94 -2.91
CA TYR A 66 -10.24 -1.00 -2.35
C TYR A 66 -10.32 -2.24 -1.46
N PHE A 67 -10.57 -2.02 -0.17
CA PHE A 67 -10.79 -3.08 0.82
C PHE A 67 -12.27 -3.38 0.90
N ILE A 68 -12.56 -4.67 0.76
CA ILE A 68 -13.94 -5.18 0.75
C ILE A 68 -14.53 -4.96 2.14
N GLU A 69 -15.81 -4.69 2.17
CA GLU A 69 -16.56 -4.47 3.41
C GLU A 69 -16.40 -5.64 4.39
N ASN A 70 -16.03 -5.30 5.61
CA ASN A 70 -15.96 -6.19 6.75
C ASN A 70 -16.53 -5.44 7.96
N ASP A 71 -17.43 -6.07 8.73
CA ASP A 71 -18.13 -5.46 9.88
C ASP A 71 -18.73 -4.06 9.57
N ASN A 72 -19.37 -3.92 8.41
CA ASN A 72 -19.99 -2.67 7.93
C ASN A 72 -18.98 -1.53 7.67
N VAL A 73 -17.70 -1.86 7.45
CA VAL A 73 -16.65 -0.91 7.13
C VAL A 73 -15.95 -1.31 5.84
N SER A 74 -15.88 -0.40 4.87
CA SER A 74 -15.06 -0.54 3.67
C SER A 74 -14.10 0.62 3.56
N MET A 75 -12.99 0.44 2.83
CA MET A 75 -11.96 1.48 2.73
C MET A 75 -11.44 1.61 1.30
N LEU A 76 -11.34 2.84 0.84
CA LEU A 76 -10.61 3.21 -0.36
C LEU A 76 -9.28 3.89 0.05
N ASP A 77 -8.16 3.35 -0.43
CA ASP A 77 -6.82 3.74 -0.06
C ASP A 77 -6.04 4.17 -1.32
N VAL A 78 -5.64 5.43 -1.37
CA VAL A 78 -4.81 6.02 -2.44
C VAL A 78 -3.42 6.29 -1.88
N ASN A 79 -2.40 5.71 -2.50
CA ASN A 79 -1.03 5.83 -2.05
C ASN A 79 -0.13 6.46 -3.10
N MET A 80 0.91 7.14 -2.64
CA MET A 80 2.02 7.62 -3.43
C MET A 80 3.32 7.23 -2.73
N ASN A 81 3.94 6.14 -3.18
CA ASN A 81 5.12 5.57 -2.56
C ASN A 81 6.38 5.80 -3.40
N LEU A 82 7.50 6.04 -2.72
CA LEU A 82 8.85 6.03 -3.28
C LEU A 82 9.56 4.77 -2.81
N HIS A 83 10.12 4.01 -3.74
CA HIS A 83 10.88 2.79 -3.49
C HIS A 83 12.34 3.01 -3.86
N TYR A 84 13.26 2.53 -3.01
CA TYR A 84 14.66 2.47 -3.34
C TYR A 84 15.05 1.03 -3.70
N LEU A 85 15.21 0.77 -5.00
CA LEU A 85 15.43 -0.57 -5.55
C LEU A 85 16.86 -1.04 -5.30
N CYS A 86 17.01 -2.12 -4.52
CA CYS A 86 18.27 -2.79 -4.21
C CYS A 86 18.30 -4.17 -4.91
N PRO A 87 18.95 -4.31 -6.08
CA PRO A 87 19.05 -5.60 -6.74
C PRO A 87 19.88 -6.59 -5.91
N VAL A 88 19.30 -7.74 -5.56
CA VAL A 88 19.96 -8.85 -4.84
C VAL A 88 20.11 -10.03 -5.78
N GLY A 89 20.85 -9.84 -6.86
CA GLY A 89 21.00 -10.86 -7.91
C GLY A 89 20.28 -10.50 -9.20
N ARG A 90 20.05 -11.52 -10.05
CA ARG A 90 19.50 -11.32 -11.40
C ARG A 90 17.98 -11.17 -11.44
N SER A 91 17.28 -11.83 -10.52
CA SER A 91 15.82 -11.94 -10.56
C SER A 91 15.11 -11.35 -9.34
N VAL A 92 15.84 -10.90 -8.32
CA VAL A 92 15.26 -10.37 -7.08
C VAL A 92 15.74 -8.96 -6.82
N LYS A 93 14.83 -8.09 -6.45
CA LYS A 93 15.10 -6.73 -5.97
C LYS A 93 14.36 -6.53 -4.67
N LEU A 94 15.09 -6.16 -3.64
CA LEU A 94 14.51 -5.70 -2.39
C LEU A 94 14.34 -4.18 -2.45
N TYR A 95 13.38 -3.65 -1.72
CA TYR A 95 13.22 -2.21 -1.63
C TYR A 95 12.62 -1.78 -0.29
N PRO A 96 13.24 -0.83 0.41
CA PRO A 96 12.54 0.00 1.36
C PRO A 96 11.59 0.95 0.62
N LEU A 97 10.47 1.28 1.26
CA LEU A 97 9.51 2.25 0.77
C LEU A 97 9.19 3.31 1.82
N PHE A 98 8.92 4.50 1.33
CA PHE A 98 8.37 5.60 2.08
C PHE A 98 7.35 6.33 1.20
N GLY A 99 6.23 6.79 1.76
CA GLY A 99 5.22 7.47 0.97
C GLY A 99 4.13 8.11 1.80
N PHE A 100 3.11 8.55 1.08
CA PHE A 100 1.90 9.13 1.65
C PHE A 100 0.70 8.27 1.29
N THR A 101 -0.28 8.25 2.19
CA THR A 101 -1.57 7.61 1.98
C THR A 101 -2.68 8.60 2.22
N PHE A 102 -3.73 8.46 1.44
CA PHE A 102 -5.03 9.06 1.65
C PHE A 102 -6.04 7.93 1.69
N SER A 103 -6.66 7.72 2.84
CA SER A 103 -7.66 6.68 3.04
C SER A 103 -9.02 7.30 3.32
N ASN A 104 -10.04 6.75 2.67
CA ASN A 104 -11.44 7.08 2.92
C ASN A 104 -12.11 5.84 3.51
N TRP A 105 -12.50 5.94 4.76
CA TRP A 105 -13.21 4.92 5.51
C TRP A 105 -14.69 5.16 5.38
N MET A 106 -15.41 4.19 4.89
CA MET A 106 -16.85 4.23 4.67
C MET A 106 -17.52 3.31 5.68
N PHE A 107 -18.28 3.89 6.59
CA PHE A 107 -19.04 3.17 7.61
C PHE A 107 -20.48 3.05 7.12
N ASP A 108 -20.97 1.81 6.95
CA ASP A 108 -22.35 1.52 6.65
C ASP A 108 -23.08 1.23 7.97
N LEU A 109 -23.78 2.22 8.50
CA LEU A 109 -24.44 2.14 9.81
C LEU A 109 -25.73 1.32 9.77
N GLY A 110 -25.96 0.59 8.69
CA GLY A 110 -27.15 -0.26 8.52
C GLY A 110 -28.43 0.52 8.34
N ASP A 111 -29.33 0.02 7.52
CA ASP A 111 -30.67 0.57 7.33
C ASP A 111 -31.45 0.56 8.67
N GLY A 112 -31.36 1.62 9.43
CA GLY A 112 -32.29 1.88 10.54
C GLY A 112 -33.65 2.18 9.97
N PHE A 113 -34.52 1.18 9.92
CA PHE A 113 -35.92 1.43 9.67
C PHE A 113 -36.57 1.94 10.96
N ASP A 114 -36.61 3.24 11.13
CA ASP A 114 -37.52 3.83 12.11
C ASP A 114 -38.91 3.92 11.51
N ILE A 115 -39.78 3.02 11.96
CA ILE A 115 -41.23 3.05 11.63
C ILE A 115 -41.90 3.84 12.75
N ASP A 116 -42.10 5.11 12.55
CA ASP A 116 -42.92 5.94 13.45
C ASP A 116 -44.40 5.84 12.97
N VAL A 117 -45.24 5.23 13.78
CA VAL A 117 -46.67 5.08 13.51
C VAL A 117 -47.40 6.07 14.39
N ASP A 118 -47.66 7.24 13.86
CA ASP A 118 -48.55 8.22 14.53
C ASP A 118 -49.88 8.33 13.75
N GLY A 119 -50.91 7.65 14.30
CA GLY A 119 -52.25 7.66 13.76
C GLY A 119 -52.40 6.98 12.39
N ASP A 120 -52.82 7.71 11.38
CA ASP A 120 -53.16 7.18 10.03
C ASP A 120 -52.02 7.49 8.99
N HIS A 121 -50.87 7.95 9.44
CA HIS A 121 -49.69 8.25 8.58
C HIS A 121 -48.49 7.41 8.96
N ILE A 122 -48.01 6.63 7.99
CA ILE A 122 -46.76 5.89 8.09
C ILE A 122 -45.65 6.80 7.45
N HIS A 123 -44.77 7.40 8.25
CA HIS A 123 -43.56 8.02 7.78
C HIS A 123 -42.45 6.96 7.80
N ILE A 124 -41.91 6.66 6.64
CA ILE A 124 -40.68 5.85 6.49
C ILE A 124 -39.55 6.85 6.16
N ASP A 125 -38.85 7.29 7.17
CA ASP A 125 -37.63 8.03 6.97
C ASP A 125 -36.49 7.00 6.82
N LYS A 126 -35.90 7.00 5.64
CA LYS A 126 -34.70 6.27 5.34
C LYS A 126 -33.51 7.23 5.58
N ASP A 127 -33.01 7.21 6.77
CA ASP A 127 -31.74 7.90 7.06
C ASP A 127 -30.58 7.08 6.44
N ASP A 128 -30.13 7.48 5.25
CA ASP A 128 -28.88 7.01 4.65
C ASP A 128 -27.71 7.71 5.40
N ASP A 129 -27.45 7.35 6.64
CA ASP A 129 -26.31 7.84 7.41
C ASP A 129 -25.03 7.10 6.99
N HIS A 130 -24.52 7.42 5.80
CA HIS A 130 -23.16 7.06 5.39
C HIS A 130 -22.17 8.01 6.03
N HIS A 131 -21.47 7.56 7.06
CA HIS A 131 -20.41 8.34 7.67
C HIS A 131 -19.09 8.02 6.96
N ASN A 132 -18.52 9.01 6.25
CA ASN A 132 -17.26 8.89 5.54
C ASN A 132 -16.17 9.63 6.30
N GLU A 133 -15.11 8.93 6.68
CA GLU A 133 -13.95 9.54 7.31
C GLU A 133 -12.73 9.51 6.39
N CYS A 134 -12.29 10.71 5.97
CA CYS A 134 -11.09 10.87 5.17
C CYS A 134 -9.88 11.10 6.08
N ARG A 135 -8.82 10.34 5.88
CA ARG A 135 -7.58 10.42 6.65
C ARG A 135 -6.37 10.51 5.73
N VAL A 136 -5.38 11.26 6.18
CA VAL A 136 -4.07 11.35 5.52
C VAL A 136 -3.02 10.76 6.44
N GLY A 137 -2.09 10.02 5.89
CA GLY A 137 -1.04 9.38 6.64
C GLY A 137 0.25 9.22 5.85
N VAL A 138 1.20 8.55 6.48
CA VAL A 138 2.49 8.20 5.87
C VAL A 138 2.66 6.69 5.84
N ASN A 139 3.29 6.22 4.77
CA ASN A 139 3.65 4.83 4.57
C ASN A 139 5.14 4.64 4.84
N ILE A 140 5.49 3.61 5.60
CA ILE A 140 6.85 3.13 5.77
C ILE A 140 6.85 1.62 5.67
N GLY A 141 7.83 1.05 4.97
CA GLY A 141 7.86 -0.40 4.82
C GLY A 141 8.93 -0.86 3.86
N GLY A 142 8.66 -1.99 3.22
CA GLY A 142 9.54 -2.57 2.24
C GLY A 142 8.89 -3.71 1.48
N GLY A 143 9.61 -4.16 0.46
CA GLY A 143 9.10 -5.25 -0.37
C GLY A 143 10.18 -5.93 -1.17
N ALA A 144 9.74 -6.90 -1.96
CA ALA A 144 10.55 -7.65 -2.88
C ALA A 144 9.87 -7.80 -4.23
N ASP A 145 10.61 -7.51 -5.29
CA ASP A 145 10.24 -7.82 -6.67
C ASP A 145 10.93 -9.10 -7.12
N PHE A 146 10.16 -10.03 -7.65
CA PHE A 146 10.64 -11.25 -8.28
C PHE A 146 10.39 -11.17 -9.79
N VAL A 147 11.46 -11.06 -10.57
CA VAL A 147 11.38 -11.01 -12.03
C VAL A 147 11.08 -12.41 -12.56
N LEU A 148 9.86 -12.63 -13.00
CA LEU A 148 9.41 -13.92 -13.55
C LEU A 148 9.81 -14.05 -15.01
N THR A 149 9.60 -13.00 -15.80
CA THR A 149 9.98 -12.93 -17.21
C THR A 149 10.49 -11.52 -17.54
N ASN A 150 10.83 -11.26 -18.79
CA ASN A 150 11.27 -9.93 -19.23
C ASN A 150 10.23 -8.84 -18.93
N ASN A 151 8.94 -9.19 -18.94
CA ASN A 151 7.84 -8.25 -18.80
C ASN A 151 7.04 -8.42 -17.49
N TRP A 152 7.09 -9.59 -16.85
CA TRP A 152 6.29 -9.87 -15.66
C TRP A 152 7.14 -9.87 -14.39
N ILE A 153 6.63 -9.16 -13.39
CA ILE A 153 7.18 -9.11 -12.04
C ILE A 153 6.08 -9.55 -11.07
N MET A 154 6.42 -10.43 -10.16
CA MET A 154 5.65 -10.66 -8.94
C MET A 154 6.24 -9.80 -7.84
N ASN A 155 5.42 -9.11 -7.07
CA ASN A 155 5.86 -8.31 -5.93
C ASN A 155 5.15 -8.73 -4.64
N PHE A 156 5.92 -8.69 -3.57
CA PHE A 156 5.45 -8.82 -2.22
C PHE A 156 5.85 -7.55 -1.46
N GLU A 157 4.91 -6.94 -0.75
CA GLU A 157 5.12 -5.69 -0.03
C GLU A 157 4.47 -5.74 1.34
N LEU A 158 5.18 -5.24 2.33
CA LEU A 158 4.69 -4.99 3.65
C LEU A 158 4.91 -3.51 3.98
N ARG A 159 3.84 -2.80 4.24
CA ARG A 159 3.91 -1.40 4.68
C ARG A 159 3.11 -1.19 5.95
N TYR A 160 3.59 -0.30 6.77
CA TYR A 160 2.87 0.24 7.91
C TYR A 160 2.36 1.63 7.53
N GLN A 161 1.07 1.84 7.66
CA GLN A 161 0.39 3.11 7.41
C GLN A 161 0.18 3.79 8.75
N LEU A 162 0.86 4.92 8.94
CA LEU A 162 0.70 5.81 10.09
C LEU A 162 -0.40 6.80 9.76
N VAL A 163 -1.61 6.51 10.21
CA VAL A 163 -2.82 7.30 9.96
C VAL A 163 -3.45 7.57 11.32
N SER A 164 -3.73 8.84 11.65
CA SER A 164 -4.33 9.17 12.95
C SER A 164 -5.57 8.32 13.23
N ASP A 165 -5.57 7.63 14.38
CA ASP A 165 -6.62 6.75 14.89
C ASP A 165 -6.84 5.43 14.12
N PHE A 166 -6.15 5.23 12.97
CA PHE A 166 -6.30 4.05 12.10
C PHE A 166 -4.95 3.54 11.59
N ASP A 167 -3.99 3.42 12.48
CA ASP A 167 -2.68 2.85 12.14
C ASP A 167 -2.81 1.37 11.76
N GLN A 168 -2.25 0.97 10.61
CA GLN A 168 -2.37 -0.41 10.16
C GLN A 168 -1.13 -0.94 9.44
N ALA A 169 -0.95 -2.26 9.50
CA ALA A 169 -0.06 -2.97 8.60
C ALA A 169 -0.84 -3.45 7.38
N VAL A 170 -0.27 -3.23 6.20
CA VAL A 170 -0.85 -3.70 4.93
C VAL A 170 0.13 -4.63 4.25
N PHE A 171 -0.34 -5.85 4.01
CA PHE A 171 0.35 -6.86 3.20
C PHE A 171 -0.18 -6.79 1.79
N ASN A 172 0.69 -6.78 0.78
CA ASN A 172 0.31 -6.79 -0.62
C ASN A 172 1.08 -7.87 -1.39
N LEU A 173 0.35 -8.67 -2.14
CA LEU A 173 0.90 -9.61 -3.11
C LEU A 173 0.33 -9.27 -4.49
N GLY A 174 1.20 -9.00 -5.45
CA GLY A 174 0.76 -8.54 -6.76
C GLY A 174 1.63 -8.97 -7.91
N PHE A 175 1.14 -8.67 -9.10
CA PHE A 175 1.83 -8.83 -10.36
C PHE A 175 1.86 -7.51 -11.10
N ALA A 176 2.97 -7.23 -11.78
CA ALA A 176 3.13 -6.04 -12.61
C ALA A 176 3.68 -6.40 -13.99
N TYR A 177 3.11 -5.80 -15.01
CA TYR A 177 3.56 -5.92 -16.39
C TYR A 177 4.38 -4.69 -16.78
N ARG A 178 5.62 -4.91 -17.19
CA ARG A 178 6.56 -3.89 -17.66
C ARG A 178 6.44 -3.69 -19.16
N PHE A 179 6.47 -2.44 -19.59
CA PHE A 179 6.45 -2.05 -21.00
C PHE A 179 7.41 -0.89 -21.30
#